data_a88daeb6081b2e625ba18c14822463ac
#
_entry.id   a88daeb6081b2e625ba18c14822463ac
#
_cell.length_a   1.000
_cell.length_b   1.000
_cell.length_c   1.000
_cell.angle_alpha   90.00
_cell.angle_beta   90.00
_cell.angle_gamma   90.00
#
_symmetry.space_group_name_H-M   'P 1'
#
loop_
_entity.id
_entity.type
_entity.pdbx_description
1 polymer ?
#
loop_
_entity_poly.entity_id
_entity_poly.type
_entity_poly.pdbx_seq_one_letter_code
_entity_poly.pdbx_strand_id
1 'polypeptide(L)'
;MLRSADLNFKNVTLNGKYSFQYIENSVFENCNFATKDAFWHAKNVIVRNSVIKGEYLAWYCENVTFENCLISGTQPLCYCKNLKLINCRMENTDLAFEKSQVEATVDSHIISIKNPLSGSIRALSADSIIQDDPQSCCEIRLG
;
A
#
# COMPACT_ATOMS: atom_id res chain seq x y z
N MET A 1 14.17 -2.88 -11.30
CA MET A 1 15.23 -2.61 -10.29
C MET A 1 15.02 -3.53 -9.10
N LEU A 2 16.03 -4.28 -8.77
CA LEU A 2 16.03 -5.23 -7.67
C LEU A 2 17.19 -4.90 -6.72
N ARG A 3 16.94 -4.89 -5.40
CA ARG A 3 17.98 -4.69 -4.37
C ARG A 3 18.77 -3.40 -4.55
N SER A 4 18.07 -2.28 -4.55
CA SER A 4 18.69 -0.96 -4.64
C SER A 4 18.42 -0.17 -3.35
N ALA A 5 19.23 0.85 -3.10
CA ALA A 5 19.09 1.69 -1.94
C ALA A 5 19.38 3.15 -2.26
N ASP A 6 18.85 4.05 -1.41
CA ASP A 6 19.10 5.49 -1.48
C ASP A 6 18.68 6.10 -2.83
N LEU A 7 17.51 5.67 -3.33
CA LEU A 7 16.97 6.16 -4.59
C LEU A 7 16.07 7.38 -4.35
N ASN A 8 16.11 8.30 -5.30
CA ASN A 8 15.21 9.45 -5.30
C ASN A 8 14.67 9.65 -6.71
N PHE A 9 13.38 9.36 -6.90
CA PHE A 9 12.73 9.47 -8.21
C PHE A 9 11.68 10.57 -8.18
N LYS A 10 11.72 11.44 -9.18
CA LYS A 10 10.71 12.48 -9.37
C LYS A 10 10.19 12.44 -10.81
N ASN A 11 8.88 12.56 -10.95
CA ASN A 11 8.22 12.69 -12.26
C ASN A 11 8.52 11.54 -13.20
N VAL A 12 8.55 10.31 -12.67
CA VAL A 12 8.87 9.11 -13.45
C VAL A 12 7.59 8.37 -13.79
N THR A 13 7.47 7.95 -15.04
CA THR A 13 6.42 7.04 -15.50
C THR A 13 7.04 5.70 -15.85
N LEU A 14 6.51 4.63 -15.28
CA LEU A 14 7.03 3.29 -15.45
C LEU A 14 5.92 2.27 -15.67
N ASN A 15 6.09 1.41 -16.68
CA ASN A 15 5.28 0.23 -16.88
C ASN A 15 6.17 -1.00 -16.73
N GLY A 16 5.69 -2.01 -16.02
CA GLY A 16 6.53 -3.19 -15.86
C GLY A 16 5.95 -4.22 -14.90
N LYS A 17 6.82 -5.12 -14.45
CA LYS A 17 6.53 -6.13 -13.44
C LYS A 17 7.69 -6.20 -12.46
N TYR A 18 7.37 -6.53 -11.21
CA TYR A 18 8.36 -6.74 -10.14
C TYR A 18 9.26 -5.52 -9.90
N SER A 19 8.72 -4.32 -10.11
CA SER A 19 9.50 -3.10 -10.03
C SER A 19 9.79 -2.72 -8.58
N PHE A 20 11.00 -2.25 -8.32
CA PHE A 20 11.44 -1.73 -7.03
C PHE A 20 11.34 -2.73 -5.87
N GLN A 21 11.53 -4.02 -6.15
CA GLN A 21 11.59 -5.01 -5.08
C GLN A 21 12.92 -4.91 -4.32
N TYR A 22 12.86 -5.14 -3.00
CA TYR A 22 14.04 -5.12 -2.11
C TYR A 22 14.78 -3.78 -2.10
N ILE A 23 14.08 -2.68 -2.33
CA ILE A 23 14.69 -1.35 -2.20
C ILE A 23 14.66 -0.87 -0.76
N GLU A 24 15.61 -0.01 -0.41
CA GLU A 24 15.70 0.59 0.92
C GLU A 24 15.99 2.08 0.84
N ASN A 25 15.52 2.83 1.85
CA ASN A 25 15.85 4.24 2.05
C ASN A 25 15.61 5.09 0.81
N SER A 26 14.44 4.98 0.21
CA SER A 26 14.15 5.61 -1.08
C SER A 26 12.93 6.51 -1.01
N VAL A 27 12.89 7.51 -1.88
CA VAL A 27 11.77 8.46 -2.00
C VAL A 27 11.31 8.52 -3.45
N PHE A 28 9.99 8.45 -3.63
CA PHE A 28 9.34 8.57 -4.93
C PHE A 28 8.33 9.71 -4.86
N GLU A 29 8.39 10.62 -5.82
CA GLU A 29 7.54 11.81 -5.81
C GLU A 29 7.00 12.11 -7.21
N ASN A 30 5.69 12.36 -7.31
CA ASN A 30 5.01 12.65 -8.58
C ASN A 30 5.25 11.58 -9.64
N CYS A 31 5.19 10.33 -9.26
CA CYS A 31 5.43 9.19 -10.16
C CYS A 31 4.11 8.56 -10.61
N ASN A 32 4.17 7.88 -11.74
CA ASN A 32 3.04 7.13 -12.27
C ASN A 32 3.52 5.73 -12.64
N PHE A 33 3.07 4.74 -11.86
CA PHE A 33 3.50 3.36 -12.02
C PHE A 33 2.32 2.48 -12.44
N ALA A 34 2.51 1.72 -13.50
CA ALA A 34 1.62 0.63 -13.89
C ALA A 34 2.45 -0.65 -13.85
N THR A 35 2.47 -1.31 -12.70
CA THR A 35 3.41 -2.40 -12.47
C THR A 35 2.83 -3.41 -11.49
N LYS A 36 2.98 -4.69 -11.81
CA LYS A 36 2.59 -5.80 -10.95
C LYS A 36 3.70 -6.09 -9.94
N ASP A 37 3.31 -6.46 -8.73
CA ASP A 37 4.23 -6.87 -7.66
C ASP A 37 5.28 -5.82 -7.31
N ALA A 38 4.90 -4.54 -7.35
CA ALA A 38 5.81 -3.45 -7.03
C ALA A 38 6.11 -3.37 -5.53
N PHE A 39 7.30 -2.93 -5.19
CA PHE A 39 7.74 -2.64 -3.82
C PHE A 39 7.72 -3.82 -2.86
N TRP A 40 7.79 -5.04 -3.32
CA TRP A 40 7.87 -6.19 -2.43
C TRP A 40 9.18 -6.14 -1.63
N HIS A 41 9.08 -6.40 -0.32
CA HIS A 41 10.21 -6.37 0.60
C HIS A 41 10.93 -5.02 0.66
N ALA A 42 10.24 -3.93 0.34
CA ALA A 42 10.80 -2.58 0.46
C ALA A 42 10.90 -2.18 1.93
N LYS A 43 11.91 -1.39 2.28
CA LYS A 43 12.12 -0.88 3.63
C LYS A 43 12.46 0.60 3.62
N ASN A 44 11.86 1.35 4.57
CA ASN A 44 12.14 2.77 4.72
C ASN A 44 11.93 3.56 3.42
N VAL A 45 10.73 3.43 2.85
CA VAL A 45 10.39 4.05 1.57
C VAL A 45 9.23 5.01 1.77
N ILE A 46 9.31 6.15 1.11
CA ILE A 46 8.23 7.14 1.08
C ILE A 46 7.81 7.35 -0.37
N VAL A 47 6.51 7.25 -0.63
CA VAL A 47 5.92 7.49 -1.95
C VAL A 47 4.90 8.61 -1.80
N ARG A 48 5.10 9.72 -2.52
CA ARG A 48 4.25 10.92 -2.42
C ARG A 48 3.65 11.31 -3.76
N ASN A 49 2.40 11.76 -3.70
CA ASN A 49 1.72 12.39 -4.85
C ASN A 49 1.82 11.55 -6.12
N SER A 50 1.63 10.24 -5.97
CA SER A 50 1.89 9.28 -7.03
C SER A 50 0.66 8.45 -7.34
N VAL A 51 0.63 7.88 -8.54
CA VAL A 51 -0.39 6.93 -8.98
C VAL A 51 0.26 5.57 -9.16
N ILE A 52 -0.27 4.56 -8.50
CA ILE A 52 0.27 3.21 -8.56
C ILE A 52 -0.87 2.26 -8.92
N LYS A 53 -0.78 1.69 -10.12
CA LYS A 53 -1.77 0.73 -10.63
C LYS A 53 -1.11 -0.60 -10.86
N GLY A 54 -1.65 -1.66 -10.28
CA GLY A 54 -1.14 -3.00 -10.47
C GLY A 54 -1.48 -3.91 -9.30
N GLU A 55 -1.40 -5.20 -9.53
CA GLU A 55 -1.75 -6.22 -8.56
C GLU A 55 -0.64 -6.38 -7.52
N TYR A 56 -1.04 -6.76 -6.30
CA TYR A 56 -0.14 -7.21 -5.23
C TYR A 56 0.90 -6.18 -4.82
N LEU A 57 0.49 -4.93 -4.66
CA LEU A 57 1.38 -3.84 -4.28
C LEU A 57 2.00 -4.05 -2.90
N ALA A 58 3.31 -3.88 -2.81
CA ALA A 58 4.06 -3.70 -1.56
C ALA A 58 3.88 -4.82 -0.52
N TRP A 59 3.89 -6.07 -0.95
CA TRP A 59 3.85 -7.20 -0.02
C TRP A 59 5.15 -7.30 0.78
N TYR A 60 5.04 -7.62 2.07
CA TYR A 60 6.17 -7.80 2.98
C TYR A 60 7.06 -6.57 3.14
N CYS A 61 6.50 -5.38 3.00
CA CYS A 61 7.26 -4.15 3.21
C CYS A 61 7.37 -3.80 4.70
N GLU A 62 8.30 -2.91 5.02
CA GLU A 62 8.55 -2.45 6.37
C GLU A 62 8.88 -0.96 6.39
N ASN A 63 8.24 -0.19 7.25
CA ASN A 63 8.42 1.27 7.34
C ASN A 63 8.19 1.97 6.00
N VAL A 64 7.06 1.70 5.35
CA VAL A 64 6.71 2.31 4.07
C VAL A 64 5.53 3.25 4.27
N THR A 65 5.64 4.44 3.69
CA THR A 65 4.60 5.46 3.75
C THR A 65 4.15 5.84 2.34
N PHE A 66 2.84 5.79 2.12
CA PHE A 66 2.20 6.34 0.93
C PHE A 66 1.43 7.59 1.32
N GLU A 67 1.75 8.72 0.72
CA GLU A 67 1.13 10.01 1.04
C GLU A 67 0.54 10.63 -0.21
N ASN A 68 -0.74 10.98 -0.15
CA ASN A 68 -1.49 11.55 -1.28
C ASN A 68 -1.38 10.71 -2.56
N CYS A 69 -1.48 9.39 -2.42
CA CYS A 69 -1.35 8.48 -3.56
C CYS A 69 -2.70 7.91 -3.99
N LEU A 70 -2.81 7.57 -5.27
CA LEU A 70 -3.90 6.77 -5.80
C LEU A 70 -3.38 5.34 -6.02
N ILE A 71 -4.02 4.37 -5.39
CA ILE A 71 -3.63 2.96 -5.44
C ILE A 71 -4.77 2.18 -6.08
N SER A 72 -4.46 1.35 -7.07
CA SER A 72 -5.43 0.53 -7.77
C SER A 72 -4.89 -0.87 -8.00
N GLY A 73 -5.73 -1.89 -7.82
CA GLY A 73 -5.37 -3.28 -8.04
C GLY A 73 -5.80 -4.18 -6.89
N THR A 74 -5.77 -5.49 -7.12
CA THR A 74 -6.18 -6.48 -6.12
C THR A 74 -5.10 -6.75 -5.07
N GLN A 75 -5.52 -7.07 -3.87
CA GLN A 75 -4.68 -7.53 -2.76
C GLN A 75 -3.47 -6.62 -2.49
N PRO A 76 -3.67 -5.30 -2.36
CA PRO A 76 -2.54 -4.42 -2.07
C PRO A 76 -2.16 -4.48 -0.59
N LEU A 77 -0.88 -4.21 -0.30
CA LEU A 77 -0.41 -3.84 1.02
C LEU A 77 -0.59 -4.96 2.07
N CYS A 78 -0.28 -6.20 1.67
CA CYS A 78 -0.40 -7.35 2.53
C CYS A 78 0.91 -7.68 3.23
N TYR A 79 0.83 -8.22 4.45
CA TYR A 79 1.97 -8.71 5.23
C TYR A 79 3.02 -7.64 5.56
N CYS A 80 2.61 -6.38 5.71
CA CYS A 80 3.51 -5.27 5.96
C CYS A 80 3.67 -4.99 7.45
N LYS A 81 4.80 -4.39 7.82
CA LYS A 81 5.07 -3.88 9.16
C LYS A 81 5.25 -2.38 9.11
N ASN A 82 4.62 -1.67 10.06
CA ASN A 82 4.68 -0.22 10.14
C ASN A 82 4.38 0.46 8.81
N LEU A 83 3.25 0.08 8.23
CA LEU A 83 2.74 0.66 6.98
C LEU A 83 1.89 1.89 7.31
N LYS A 84 2.09 2.97 6.56
CA LYS A 84 1.27 4.19 6.71
C LYS A 84 0.71 4.62 5.37
N LEU A 85 -0.57 4.96 5.38
CA LEU A 85 -1.23 5.64 4.27
C LEU A 85 -1.82 6.94 4.79
N ILE A 86 -1.43 8.06 4.17
CA ILE A 86 -1.88 9.39 4.57
C ILE A 86 -2.62 10.02 3.40
N ASN A 87 -3.92 10.25 3.58
CA ASN A 87 -4.78 10.89 2.57
C ASN A 87 -4.69 10.20 1.21
N CYS A 88 -4.73 8.89 1.19
CA CYS A 88 -4.68 8.12 -0.04
C CYS A 88 -6.08 7.82 -0.57
N ARG A 89 -6.16 7.50 -1.86
CA ARG A 89 -7.37 6.96 -2.49
C ARG A 89 -7.06 5.57 -3.01
N MET A 90 -8.01 4.67 -2.85
CA MET A 90 -7.88 3.30 -3.33
C MET A 90 -9.04 3.00 -4.26
N GLU A 91 -8.75 2.65 -5.50
CA GLU A 91 -9.75 2.33 -6.51
C GLU A 91 -9.61 0.88 -6.95
N ASN A 92 -10.74 0.17 -7.07
CA ASN A 92 -10.74 -1.24 -7.48
C ASN A 92 -9.82 -2.10 -6.63
N THR A 93 -9.80 -1.85 -5.32
CA THR A 93 -8.95 -2.59 -4.39
C THR A 93 -9.79 -3.54 -3.54
N ASP A 94 -9.45 -4.81 -3.60
CA ASP A 94 -10.08 -5.84 -2.78
C ASP A 94 -9.04 -6.62 -1.99
N LEU A 95 -9.46 -7.25 -0.91
CA LEU A 95 -8.63 -8.06 -0.02
C LEU A 95 -7.39 -7.30 0.44
N ALA A 96 -7.56 -6.02 0.78
CA ALA A 96 -6.49 -5.12 1.16
C ALA A 96 -6.01 -5.37 2.60
N PHE A 97 -4.74 -5.08 2.85
CA PHE A 97 -4.11 -5.03 4.17
C PHE A 97 -3.99 -6.35 4.92
N GLU A 98 -4.09 -7.50 4.26
CA GLU A 98 -4.04 -8.78 4.95
C GLU A 98 -2.77 -8.92 5.79
N LYS A 99 -2.95 -9.21 7.09
CA LYS A 99 -1.87 -9.39 8.08
C LYS A 99 -0.88 -8.24 8.19
N SER A 100 -1.32 -7.03 7.88
CA SER A 100 -0.47 -5.83 7.98
C SER A 100 -0.67 -5.09 9.29
N GLN A 101 0.43 -4.52 9.80
CA GLN A 101 0.39 -3.50 10.83
C GLN A 101 0.30 -2.15 10.12
N VAL A 102 -0.85 -1.48 10.22
CA VAL A 102 -1.16 -0.35 9.35
C VAL A 102 -1.83 0.79 10.09
N GLU A 103 -1.45 2.01 9.74
CA GLU A 103 -2.17 3.24 10.06
C GLU A 103 -2.55 3.89 8.74
N ALA A 104 -3.84 3.92 8.42
CA ALA A 104 -4.30 4.37 7.11
C ALA A 104 -5.43 5.37 7.20
N THR A 105 -5.33 6.45 6.44
CA THR A 105 -6.43 7.32 6.10
C THR A 105 -6.67 7.25 4.60
N VAL A 106 -7.83 6.74 4.21
CA VAL A 106 -8.20 6.52 2.82
C VAL A 106 -9.47 7.31 2.52
N ASP A 107 -9.37 8.25 1.60
CA ASP A 107 -10.47 9.13 1.22
C ASP A 107 -11.22 8.57 0.02
N SER A 108 -11.63 7.31 0.12
CA SER A 108 -12.36 6.63 -0.94
C SER A 108 -13.03 5.37 -0.42
N HIS A 109 -13.78 4.70 -1.31
CA HIS A 109 -14.32 3.36 -1.09
C HIS A 109 -13.21 2.31 -1.28
N ILE A 110 -13.21 1.28 -0.43
CA ILE A 110 -12.38 0.08 -0.59
C ILE A 110 -13.32 -1.09 -0.80
N ILE A 111 -13.08 -1.92 -1.81
CA ILE A 111 -13.98 -3.05 -2.08
C ILE A 111 -14.02 -4.00 -0.89
N SER A 112 -12.84 -4.45 -0.43
CA SER A 112 -12.80 -5.26 0.79
C SER A 112 -11.47 -5.12 1.52
N ILE A 113 -11.54 -5.30 2.84
CA ILE A 113 -10.40 -5.31 3.75
C ILE A 113 -10.37 -6.71 4.39
N LYS A 114 -9.21 -7.36 4.38
CA LYS A 114 -9.10 -8.71 4.90
C LYS A 114 -8.05 -8.82 6.00
N ASN A 115 -8.50 -9.18 7.19
CA ASN A 115 -7.64 -9.56 8.32
C ASN A 115 -6.41 -8.67 8.53
N PRO A 116 -6.54 -7.34 8.61
CA PRO A 116 -5.42 -6.49 8.99
C PRO A 116 -4.99 -6.86 10.41
N LEU A 117 -3.68 -6.91 10.66
CA LEU A 117 -3.16 -7.43 11.92
C LEU A 117 -3.39 -6.45 13.07
N SER A 118 -3.00 -5.20 12.91
CA SER A 118 -3.08 -4.21 13.98
C SER A 118 -3.06 -2.78 13.42
N GLY A 119 -3.35 -1.82 14.29
CA GLY A 119 -3.36 -0.41 13.95
C GLY A 119 -4.77 0.10 13.69
N SER A 120 -4.91 1.04 12.78
CA SER A 120 -6.22 1.61 12.43
C SER A 120 -6.32 1.90 10.93
N ILE A 121 -7.53 1.72 10.40
CA ILE A 121 -7.86 2.04 9.02
C ILE A 121 -9.10 2.90 9.01
N ARG A 122 -9.03 4.05 8.37
CA ARG A 122 -10.18 4.92 8.14
C ARG A 122 -10.42 5.04 6.65
N ALA A 123 -11.63 4.68 6.20
CA ALA A 123 -12.03 4.78 4.80
C ALA A 123 -13.43 5.38 4.72
N LEU A 124 -13.86 5.85 3.56
CA LEU A 124 -15.22 6.36 3.38
C LEU A 124 -16.25 5.23 3.47
N SER A 125 -15.95 4.11 2.84
CA SER A 125 -16.83 2.93 2.85
C SER A 125 -16.08 1.69 2.39
N ALA A 126 -16.68 0.53 2.61
CA ALA A 126 -16.19 -0.75 2.12
C ALA A 126 -17.38 -1.67 1.84
N ASP A 127 -17.30 -2.51 0.81
CA ASP A 127 -18.33 -3.48 0.54
C ASP A 127 -18.31 -4.62 1.56
N SER A 128 -17.12 -5.04 1.98
CA SER A 128 -16.98 -6.06 3.01
C SER A 128 -15.71 -5.89 3.82
N ILE A 129 -15.79 -6.32 5.07
CA ILE A 129 -14.64 -6.39 5.98
C ILE A 129 -14.58 -7.83 6.48
N ILE A 130 -13.47 -8.50 6.20
CA ILE A 130 -13.25 -9.88 6.60
C ILE A 130 -12.32 -9.88 7.80
N GLN A 131 -12.82 -10.31 8.96
CA GLN A 131 -12.03 -10.43 10.19
C GLN A 131 -12.31 -11.80 10.82
N ASP A 132 -11.89 -12.85 10.13
CA ASP A 132 -12.04 -14.22 10.58
C ASP A 132 -10.76 -14.82 11.16
N ASP A 133 -9.66 -14.07 11.16
CA ASP A 133 -8.41 -14.46 11.79
C ASP A 133 -8.40 -13.99 13.25
N PRO A 134 -8.24 -14.88 14.23
CA PRO A 134 -8.22 -14.51 15.64
C PRO A 134 -7.12 -13.50 16.00
N GLN A 135 -6.07 -13.39 15.21
CA GLN A 135 -4.99 -12.43 15.44
C GLN A 135 -5.27 -11.03 14.91
N SER A 136 -6.33 -10.85 14.14
CA SER A 136 -6.68 -9.54 13.58
C SER A 136 -7.27 -8.64 14.66
N CYS A 137 -6.54 -7.57 15.00
CA CYS A 137 -6.89 -6.62 16.06
C CYS A 137 -6.99 -5.19 15.57
N CYS A 138 -7.07 -4.97 14.28
CA CYS A 138 -7.10 -3.64 13.68
C CYS A 138 -8.44 -2.95 13.91
N GLU A 139 -8.40 -1.67 14.23
CA GLU A 139 -9.59 -0.83 14.32
C GLU A 139 -9.94 -0.29 12.93
N ILE A 140 -11.17 -0.52 12.48
CA ILE A 140 -11.62 -0.06 11.17
C ILE A 140 -12.79 0.90 11.37
N ARG A 141 -12.67 2.09 10.80
CA ARG A 141 -13.69 3.13 10.86
C ARG A 141 -14.13 3.51 9.44
N LEU A 142 -15.44 3.50 9.21
CA LEU A 142 -16.03 3.88 7.93
C LEU A 142 -16.83 5.17 8.09
N GLY A 143 -16.68 6.07 7.14
CA GLY A 143 -17.42 7.33 7.09
C GLY A 143 -16.61 8.58 7.34
#